data_11521e903a0d2942404964516d992e7e
#
_entry.id   11521e903a0d2942404964516d992e7e
#
_cell.length_a   1.000
_cell.length_b   1.000
_cell.length_c   1.000
_cell.angle_alpha   90.00
_cell.angle_beta   90.00
_cell.angle_gamma   90.00
#
_symmetry.space_group_name_H-M   'P 1'
#
loop_
_entity.id
_entity.type
_entity.pdbx_description
1 polymer ?
#
loop_
_entity_poly.entity_id
_entity_poly.type
_entity_poly.pdbx_seq_one_letter_code
_entity_poly.pdbx_strand_id
1 'polypeptide(L)'
;MVDLKTLPIEISETNEVRSLHLETDSIQSSMLIQDPIHLTLKYTQVVALTLLFFRHPKKYNDTRFGAGSLTKFFFYLCPKTKIHTIEINPRVIDVAHQMFDVPFETKRHHITESDAEIYLKQNKTKLQIIISDIFDGYGIPRTFTQKNILSSALNA
;
A
#
# COMPACT_ATOMS: atom_id res chain seq x y z
N MET A 1 5.71 -22.20 -6.32
CA MET A 1 5.68 -20.85 -5.69
C MET A 1 5.16 -19.92 -6.76
N VAL A 2 4.04 -19.23 -6.50
CA VAL A 2 3.47 -18.29 -7.48
C VAL A 2 4.41 -17.08 -7.58
N ASP A 3 4.76 -16.68 -8.80
CA ASP A 3 5.56 -15.48 -9.03
C ASP A 3 4.66 -14.24 -8.94
N LEU A 4 4.76 -13.54 -7.81
CA LEU A 4 3.95 -12.34 -7.53
C LEU A 4 4.15 -11.21 -8.56
N LYS A 5 5.28 -11.22 -9.31
CA LYS A 5 5.56 -10.22 -10.35
C LYS A 5 4.75 -10.43 -11.63
N THR A 6 4.25 -11.64 -11.83
CA THR A 6 3.55 -12.03 -13.07
C THR A 6 2.07 -12.34 -12.86
N LEU A 7 1.54 -12.08 -11.66
CA LEU A 7 0.11 -12.29 -11.38
C LEU A 7 -0.77 -11.59 -12.41
N PRO A 8 -1.83 -12.26 -12.89
CA PRO A 8 -2.85 -11.61 -13.72
C PRO A 8 -3.45 -10.42 -12.98
N ILE A 9 -3.59 -9.31 -13.69
CA ILE A 9 -4.24 -8.10 -13.19
C ILE A 9 -5.53 -7.93 -13.96
N GLU A 10 -6.63 -7.83 -13.24
CA GLU A 10 -7.94 -7.55 -13.78
C GLU A 10 -8.50 -6.27 -13.15
N ILE A 11 -9.14 -5.44 -13.98
CA ILE A 11 -9.81 -4.21 -13.57
C ILE A 11 -11.28 -4.37 -13.87
N SER A 12 -12.11 -4.13 -12.87
CA SER A 12 -13.56 -4.08 -13.03
C SER A 12 -14.10 -2.71 -12.63
N GLU A 13 -15.22 -2.33 -13.26
CA GLU A 13 -15.95 -1.11 -12.89
C GLU A 13 -17.42 -1.46 -12.67
N THR A 14 -17.93 -1.14 -11.51
CA THR A 14 -19.31 -1.36 -11.13
C THR A 14 -19.79 -0.24 -10.21
N ASN A 15 -20.91 0.39 -10.53
CA ASN A 15 -21.51 1.44 -9.70
C ASN A 15 -20.53 2.57 -9.33
N GLU A 16 -19.81 3.10 -10.31
CA GLU A 16 -18.82 4.17 -10.15
C GLU A 16 -17.59 3.79 -9.29
N VAL A 17 -17.43 2.51 -8.95
CA VAL A 17 -16.27 1.98 -8.26
C VAL A 17 -15.41 1.18 -9.23
N ARG A 18 -14.15 1.57 -9.33
CA ARG A 18 -13.12 0.81 -10.04
C ARG A 18 -12.38 -0.08 -9.05
N SER A 19 -12.23 -1.35 -9.38
CA SER A 19 -11.60 -2.36 -8.53
C SER A 19 -10.44 -3.04 -9.22
N LEU A 20 -9.38 -3.29 -8.46
CA LEU A 20 -8.21 -4.08 -8.85
C LEU A 20 -8.35 -5.48 -8.28
N HIS A 21 -8.15 -6.49 -9.13
CA HIS A 21 -8.09 -7.90 -8.77
C HIS A 21 -6.74 -8.49 -9.16
N LEU A 22 -6.20 -9.38 -8.34
CA LEU A 22 -4.97 -10.12 -8.61
C LEU A 22 -5.28 -11.61 -8.47
N GLU A 23 -5.25 -12.35 -9.60
CA GLU A 23 -5.42 -13.80 -9.68
C GLU A 23 -6.78 -14.36 -9.20
N THR A 24 -7.53 -13.63 -8.39
CA THR A 24 -8.80 -14.09 -7.81
C THR A 24 -9.89 -13.03 -7.98
N ASP A 25 -11.15 -13.42 -7.78
CA ASP A 25 -12.29 -12.50 -7.75
C ASP A 25 -12.26 -11.53 -6.54
N SER A 26 -11.33 -11.74 -5.62
CA SER A 26 -11.19 -10.89 -4.43
C SER A 26 -10.69 -9.50 -4.82
N ILE A 27 -11.37 -8.47 -4.31
CA ILE A 27 -10.96 -7.09 -4.50
C ILE A 27 -9.71 -6.81 -3.67
N GLN A 28 -8.60 -6.51 -4.34
CA GLN A 28 -7.34 -6.13 -3.69
C GLN A 28 -7.31 -4.64 -3.35
N SER A 29 -7.91 -3.82 -4.20
CA SER A 29 -8.01 -2.38 -4.02
C SER A 29 -9.22 -1.86 -4.75
N SER A 30 -9.78 -0.75 -4.30
CA SER A 30 -10.87 -0.09 -5.01
C SER A 30 -10.84 1.43 -4.84
N MET A 31 -11.44 2.11 -5.81
CA MET A 31 -11.47 3.58 -5.90
C MET A 31 -12.84 4.03 -6.36
N LEU A 32 -13.42 5.01 -5.69
CA LEU A 32 -14.58 5.73 -6.22
C LEU A 32 -14.12 6.68 -7.34
N ILE A 33 -14.67 6.54 -8.54
CA ILE A 33 -14.19 7.28 -9.72
C ILE A 33 -14.37 8.79 -9.55
N GLN A 34 -15.48 9.22 -8.94
CA GLN A 34 -15.77 10.64 -8.72
C GLN A 34 -15.06 11.24 -7.51
N ASP A 35 -14.57 10.40 -6.57
CA ASP A 35 -13.79 10.82 -5.41
C ASP A 35 -12.63 9.84 -5.17
N PRO A 36 -11.54 9.97 -5.92
CA PRO A 36 -10.43 9.03 -5.90
C PRO A 36 -9.70 8.92 -4.54
N ILE A 37 -9.91 9.89 -3.65
CA ILE A 37 -9.27 9.91 -2.32
C ILE A 37 -10.12 9.15 -1.29
N HIS A 38 -11.41 8.99 -1.56
CA HIS A 38 -12.32 8.26 -0.68
C HIS A 38 -11.88 6.81 -0.49
N LEU A 39 -11.82 6.38 0.77
CA LEU A 39 -11.48 5.00 1.11
C LEU A 39 -12.74 4.13 1.05
N THR A 40 -12.85 3.32 0.01
CA THR A 40 -14.04 2.47 -0.26
C THR A 40 -14.05 1.18 0.56
N LEU A 41 -12.88 0.61 0.86
CA LEU A 41 -12.75 -0.63 1.61
C LEU A 41 -12.72 -0.35 3.13
N LYS A 42 -13.48 -1.11 3.89
CA LYS A 42 -13.59 -0.91 5.35
C LYS A 42 -12.24 -1.00 6.07
N TYR A 43 -11.37 -1.94 5.67
CA TYR A 43 -10.07 -2.07 6.33
C TYR A 43 -9.19 -0.82 6.12
N THR A 44 -9.24 -0.18 4.95
CA THR A 44 -8.48 1.05 4.69
C THR A 44 -9.00 2.21 5.55
N GLN A 45 -10.32 2.26 5.79
CA GLN A 45 -10.93 3.22 6.71
C GLN A 45 -10.44 3.00 8.15
N VAL A 46 -10.34 1.74 8.59
CA VAL A 46 -9.79 1.41 9.92
C VAL A 46 -8.32 1.82 10.01
N VAL A 47 -7.53 1.54 8.98
CA VAL A 47 -6.12 1.98 8.93
C VAL A 47 -6.01 3.50 9.03
N ALA A 48 -6.90 4.25 8.38
CA ALA A 48 -6.91 5.71 8.44
C ALA A 48 -7.14 6.25 9.87
N LEU A 49 -7.73 5.47 10.79
CA LEU A 49 -7.88 5.86 12.20
C LEU A 49 -6.52 6.04 12.91
N THR A 50 -5.42 5.56 12.33
CA THR A 50 -4.07 5.85 12.86
C THR A 50 -3.80 7.34 12.94
N LEU A 51 -4.45 8.17 12.11
CA LEU A 51 -4.36 9.63 12.18
C LEU A 51 -4.95 10.22 13.46
N LEU A 52 -5.80 9.50 14.20
CA LEU A 52 -6.25 9.94 15.52
C LEU A 52 -5.10 9.99 16.54
N PHE A 53 -4.11 9.09 16.36
CA PHE A 53 -2.93 9.01 17.24
C PHE A 53 -1.74 9.79 16.66
N PHE A 54 -1.64 9.87 15.34
CA PHE A 54 -0.55 10.54 14.61
C PHE A 54 -1.15 11.56 13.63
N ARG A 55 -1.62 12.71 14.16
CA ARG A 55 -2.29 13.74 13.32
C ARG A 55 -1.42 14.28 12.17
N HIS A 56 -0.11 14.30 12.37
CA HIS A 56 0.85 14.81 11.38
C HIS A 56 2.06 13.87 11.30
N PRO A 57 1.90 12.64 10.76
CA PRO A 57 3.02 11.73 10.64
C PRO A 57 4.08 12.33 9.70
N LYS A 58 5.34 12.27 10.12
CA LYS A 58 6.45 12.76 9.27
C LYS A 58 6.81 11.76 8.18
N LYS A 59 6.69 10.46 8.48
CA LYS A 59 7.02 9.37 7.58
C LYS A 59 5.96 8.27 7.66
N TYR A 60 5.49 7.85 6.53
CA TYR A 60 4.55 6.77 6.34
C TYR A 60 5.10 5.78 5.31
N ASN A 61 5.13 4.52 5.66
CA ASN A 61 5.52 3.45 4.73
C ASN A 61 4.36 2.48 4.55
N ASP A 62 4.10 2.15 3.29
CA ASP A 62 3.13 1.16 2.88
C ASP A 62 3.87 0.01 2.19
N THR A 63 3.77 -1.20 2.74
CA THR A 63 4.50 -2.37 2.21
C THR A 63 3.66 -3.21 1.26
N ARG A 64 2.45 -2.77 0.92
CA ARG A 64 1.61 -3.35 -0.12
C ARG A 64 0.79 -2.26 -0.77
N PHE A 65 1.27 -1.80 -1.89
CA PHE A 65 0.72 -0.66 -2.60
C PHE A 65 -0.70 -0.91 -3.14
N GLY A 66 -0.91 -2.06 -3.81
CA GLY A 66 -2.13 -2.31 -4.54
C GLY A 66 -2.44 -1.17 -5.52
N ALA A 67 -3.69 -0.70 -5.57
CA ALA A 67 -4.06 0.47 -6.36
C ALA A 67 -3.84 1.81 -5.61
N GLY A 68 -3.02 1.82 -4.57
CA GLY A 68 -2.57 3.04 -3.90
C GLY A 68 -3.64 3.80 -3.11
N SER A 69 -4.70 3.15 -2.65
CA SER A 69 -5.78 3.81 -1.91
C SER A 69 -5.29 4.56 -0.67
N LEU A 70 -4.50 3.90 0.18
CA LEU A 70 -3.91 4.52 1.37
C LEU A 70 -2.84 5.56 1.00
N THR A 71 -2.01 5.27 0.01
CA THR A 71 -1.00 6.20 -0.50
C THR A 71 -1.63 7.52 -0.94
N LYS A 72 -2.71 7.50 -1.74
CA LYS A 72 -3.46 8.69 -2.14
C LYS A 72 -4.03 9.42 -0.94
N PHE A 73 -4.71 8.69 -0.06
CA PHE A 73 -5.33 9.24 1.14
C PHE A 73 -4.30 10.02 1.97
N PHE A 74 -3.18 9.41 2.32
CA PHE A 74 -2.12 10.10 3.08
C PHE A 74 -1.44 11.21 2.27
N PHE A 75 -1.29 11.03 0.96
CA PHE A 75 -0.69 12.05 0.10
C PHE A 75 -1.48 13.35 0.10
N TYR A 76 -2.79 13.28 -0.02
CA TYR A 76 -3.62 14.48 -0.12
C TYR A 76 -3.99 15.04 1.26
N LEU A 77 -4.27 14.21 2.25
CA LEU A 77 -4.68 14.68 3.57
C LEU A 77 -3.51 15.03 4.50
N CYS A 78 -2.31 14.52 4.24
CA CYS A 78 -1.13 14.77 5.06
C CYS A 78 0.00 15.42 4.23
N PRO A 79 -0.12 16.69 3.82
CA PRO A 79 0.78 17.31 2.85
C PRO A 79 2.24 17.45 3.31
N LYS A 80 2.52 17.27 4.59
CA LYS A 80 3.88 17.30 5.16
C LYS A 80 4.48 15.91 5.35
N THR A 81 3.72 14.85 5.10
CA THR A 81 4.17 13.45 5.29
C THR A 81 5.02 13.02 4.10
N LYS A 82 6.16 12.40 4.41
CA LYS A 82 6.93 11.65 3.42
C LYS A 82 6.36 10.24 3.33
N ILE A 83 5.99 9.85 2.13
CA ILE A 83 5.35 8.57 1.83
C ILE A 83 6.33 7.72 1.04
N HIS A 84 6.54 6.52 1.51
CA HIS A 84 7.32 5.52 0.80
C HIS A 84 6.49 4.25 0.68
N THR A 85 6.27 3.83 -0.54
CA THR A 85 5.44 2.69 -0.87
C THR A 85 6.29 1.59 -1.48
N ILE A 86 6.03 0.36 -1.13
CA ILE A 86 6.75 -0.81 -1.62
C ILE A 86 5.74 -1.69 -2.36
N GLU A 87 6.10 -2.10 -3.56
CA GLU A 87 5.33 -3.02 -4.39
C GLU A 87 6.26 -3.97 -5.13
N ILE A 88 5.92 -5.23 -5.15
CA ILE A 88 6.73 -6.26 -5.82
C ILE A 88 6.42 -6.38 -7.31
N ASN A 89 5.20 -6.04 -7.71
CA ASN A 89 4.73 -6.19 -9.08
C ASN A 89 4.76 -4.83 -9.81
N PRO A 90 5.70 -4.61 -10.74
CA PRO A 90 5.80 -3.34 -11.47
C PRO A 90 4.53 -3.03 -12.29
N ARG A 91 3.81 -4.06 -12.77
CA ARG A 91 2.56 -3.86 -13.51
C ARG A 91 1.45 -3.28 -12.62
N VAL A 92 1.44 -3.60 -11.32
CA VAL A 92 0.52 -3.00 -10.35
C VAL A 92 0.85 -1.52 -10.18
N ILE A 93 2.13 -1.15 -10.13
CA ILE A 93 2.56 0.26 -10.08
C ILE A 93 2.07 1.03 -11.30
N ASP A 94 2.28 0.46 -12.50
CA ASP A 94 1.83 1.08 -13.75
C ASP A 94 0.31 1.29 -13.78
N VAL A 95 -0.45 0.26 -13.43
CA VAL A 95 -1.91 0.31 -13.37
C VAL A 95 -2.41 1.32 -12.34
N ALA A 96 -1.76 1.41 -11.19
CA ALA A 96 -2.11 2.37 -10.15
C ALA A 96 -1.99 3.82 -10.64
N HIS A 97 -0.93 4.14 -11.38
CA HIS A 97 -0.75 5.46 -11.98
C HIS A 97 -1.74 5.74 -13.13
N GLN A 98 -1.99 4.74 -13.98
CA GLN A 98 -2.80 4.93 -15.19
C GLN A 98 -4.30 4.92 -14.92
N MET A 99 -4.75 4.15 -13.94
CA MET A 99 -6.17 3.86 -13.75
C MET A 99 -6.72 4.22 -12.35
N PHE A 100 -5.87 4.44 -11.37
CA PHE A 100 -6.30 4.70 -9.99
C PHE A 100 -5.87 6.05 -9.44
N ASP A 101 -5.49 6.99 -10.30
CA ASP A 101 -5.13 8.37 -9.93
C ASP A 101 -4.05 8.48 -8.84
N VAL A 102 -3.16 7.50 -8.78
CA VAL A 102 -2.00 7.59 -7.87
C VAL A 102 -1.03 8.64 -8.40
N PRO A 103 -0.62 9.61 -7.57
CA PRO A 103 0.33 10.62 -7.99
C PRO A 103 1.68 9.99 -8.36
N PHE A 104 2.30 10.50 -9.41
CA PHE A 104 3.67 10.15 -9.74
C PHE A 104 4.63 10.49 -8.61
N GLU A 105 5.83 9.94 -8.65
CA GLU A 105 6.86 10.22 -7.66
C GLU A 105 7.16 11.71 -7.53
N THR A 106 7.39 12.14 -6.30
CA THR A 106 7.69 13.52 -5.95
C THR A 106 8.78 13.55 -4.87
N LYS A 107 9.19 14.74 -4.41
CA LYS A 107 10.13 14.87 -3.28
C LYS A 107 9.63 14.24 -1.97
N ARG A 108 8.34 13.94 -1.85
CA ARG A 108 7.72 13.37 -0.66
C ARG A 108 6.97 12.05 -0.87
N HIS A 109 6.87 11.57 -2.09
CA HIS A 109 6.28 10.29 -2.43
C HIS A 109 7.24 9.50 -3.33
N HIS A 110 7.63 8.32 -2.88
CA HIS A 110 8.50 7.40 -3.59
C HIS A 110 7.89 6.00 -3.59
N ILE A 111 8.06 5.30 -4.70
CA ILE A 111 7.68 3.90 -4.84
C ILE A 111 8.96 3.09 -5.09
N THR A 112 9.10 1.98 -4.36
CA THR A 112 10.21 1.04 -4.59
C THR A 112 9.66 -0.30 -5.05
N GLU A 113 10.07 -0.73 -6.24
CA GLU A 113 9.82 -2.10 -6.69
C GLU A 113 10.71 -3.05 -5.88
N SER A 114 10.11 -3.71 -4.90
CA SER A 114 10.81 -4.65 -4.02
C SER A 114 9.84 -5.59 -3.33
N ASP A 115 10.36 -6.75 -2.93
CA ASP A 115 9.73 -7.57 -1.91
C ASP A 115 9.73 -6.83 -0.56
N ALA A 116 8.57 -6.80 0.11
CA ALA A 116 8.40 -6.08 1.37
C ALA A 116 9.27 -6.64 2.51
N GLU A 117 9.49 -7.95 2.55
CA GLU A 117 10.35 -8.59 3.55
C GLU A 117 11.82 -8.19 3.36
N ILE A 118 12.28 -8.19 2.11
CA ILE A 118 13.63 -7.77 1.76
C ILE A 118 13.82 -6.29 2.12
N TYR A 119 12.85 -5.46 1.73
CA TYR A 119 12.89 -4.03 2.04
C TYR A 119 12.96 -3.76 3.54
N LEU A 120 12.08 -4.38 4.35
CA LEU A 120 12.05 -4.17 5.79
C LEU A 120 13.34 -4.64 6.49
N LYS A 121 13.95 -5.72 6.02
CA LYS A 121 15.26 -6.20 6.55
C LYS A 121 16.40 -5.24 6.26
N GLN A 122 16.35 -4.53 5.13
CA GLN A 122 17.43 -3.64 4.69
C GLN A 122 17.21 -2.19 5.15
N ASN A 123 15.99 -1.83 5.51
CA ASN A 123 15.65 -0.47 5.89
C ASN A 123 16.29 -0.09 7.24
N LYS A 124 17.05 1.00 7.22
CA LYS A 124 17.69 1.59 8.41
C LYS A 124 17.06 2.94 8.81
N THR A 125 15.95 3.30 8.20
CA THR A 125 15.31 4.60 8.39
C THR A 125 14.24 4.49 9.46
N LYS A 126 14.26 5.37 10.47
CA LYS A 126 13.18 5.48 11.45
C LYS A 126 11.85 5.79 10.77
N LEU A 127 10.89 4.90 10.96
CA LEU A 127 9.53 4.99 10.45
C LEU A 127 8.60 5.35 11.62
N GLN A 128 7.56 6.15 11.35
CA GLN A 128 6.55 6.46 12.36
C GLN A 128 5.31 5.60 12.20
N ILE A 129 4.93 5.36 10.95
CA ILE A 129 3.81 4.49 10.61
C ILE A 129 4.29 3.52 9.54
N ILE A 130 4.08 2.25 9.79
CA ILE A 130 4.24 1.17 8.82
C ILE A 130 2.91 0.48 8.70
N ILE A 131 2.37 0.44 7.51
CA ILE A 131 1.21 -0.37 7.17
C ILE A 131 1.72 -1.60 6.42
N SER A 132 1.46 -2.76 6.98
CA SER A 132 1.80 -4.04 6.37
C SER A 132 0.50 -4.82 6.15
N ASP A 133 -0.07 -4.67 4.98
CA ASP A 133 -1.29 -5.35 4.54
C ASP A 133 -0.92 -6.53 3.64
N ILE A 134 -0.04 -7.40 4.12
CA ILE A 134 0.47 -8.54 3.36
C ILE A 134 -0.32 -9.78 3.75
N PHE A 135 -1.17 -10.23 2.83
CA PHE A 135 -1.90 -11.48 2.94
C PHE A 135 -1.53 -12.40 1.78
N ASP A 136 -1.30 -13.67 2.07
CA ASP A 136 -1.38 -14.74 1.09
C ASP A 136 -2.76 -15.41 1.18
N GLY A 137 -3.02 -16.43 0.37
CA GLY A 137 -4.30 -17.15 0.39
C GLY A 137 -4.64 -17.82 1.73
N TYR A 138 -3.75 -17.80 2.72
CA TYR A 138 -3.88 -18.45 4.02
C TYR A 138 -3.83 -17.48 5.20
N GLY A 139 -3.57 -16.18 4.95
CA GLY A 139 -3.49 -15.15 5.98
C GLY A 139 -2.19 -14.33 5.94
N ILE A 140 -1.78 -13.80 7.09
CA ILE A 140 -0.51 -13.07 7.19
C ILE A 140 0.65 -14.06 7.13
N PRO A 141 1.59 -13.96 6.17
CA PRO A 141 2.75 -14.85 6.11
C PRO A 141 3.52 -14.85 7.41
N ARG A 142 3.92 -16.04 7.89
CA ARG A 142 4.62 -16.19 9.18
C ARG A 142 5.90 -15.37 9.30
N THR A 143 6.54 -15.05 8.18
CA THR A 143 7.74 -14.20 8.14
C THR A 143 7.45 -12.80 8.69
N PHE A 144 6.27 -12.23 8.43
CA PHE A 144 5.88 -10.89 8.90
C PHE A 144 5.47 -10.86 10.38
N THR A 145 5.21 -12.00 10.99
CA THR A 145 4.91 -12.10 12.44
C THR A 145 6.17 -12.40 13.27
N GLN A 146 7.32 -12.60 12.63
CA GLN A 146 8.57 -12.89 13.34
C GLN A 146 9.13 -11.64 14.02
N LYS A 147 9.63 -11.83 15.24
CA LYS A 147 10.18 -10.75 16.08
C LYS A 147 11.31 -9.97 15.40
N ASN A 148 12.13 -10.62 14.57
CA ASN A 148 13.23 -9.98 13.83
C ASN A 148 12.73 -8.95 12.80
N ILE A 149 11.68 -9.26 12.05
CA ILE A 149 11.08 -8.32 11.08
C ILE A 149 10.44 -7.15 11.82
N LEU A 150 9.63 -7.43 12.85
CA LEU A 150 9.00 -6.40 13.67
C LEU A 150 10.06 -5.53 14.37
N SER A 151 11.14 -6.13 14.87
CA SER A 151 12.24 -5.37 15.50
C SER A 151 13.00 -4.51 14.49
N SER A 152 13.23 -4.99 13.26
CA SER A 152 13.85 -4.20 12.19
C SER A 152 12.97 -2.99 11.83
N ALA A 153 11.66 -3.19 11.78
CA ALA A 153 10.71 -2.11 11.52
C ALA A 153 10.65 -1.07 12.65
N LEU A 154 10.80 -1.50 13.93
CA LEU A 154 10.72 -0.64 15.11
C LEU A 154 12.06 0.05 15.46
N ASN A 155 13.20 -0.56 15.13
CA ASN A 155 14.54 -0.07 15.48
C ASN A 155 15.22 0.69 14.34
N ALA A 156 14.56 0.84 13.21
CA ALA A 156 15.05 1.58 12.05
C ALA A 156 14.93 3.11 12.23
#